data_5ad9136bfa784597b73f1380b833dde8
#
_entry.id   5ad9136bfa784597b73f1380b833dde8
#
_cell.length_a   1.000
_cell.length_b   1.000
_cell.length_c   1.000
_cell.angle_alpha   90.00
_cell.angle_beta   90.00
_cell.angle_gamma   90.00
#
_symmetry.space_group_name_H-M   'P 1'
#
loop_
_entity.id
_entity.type
_entity.pdbx_description
1 polymer ?
#
loop_
_entity_poly.entity_id
_entity_poly.type
_entity_poly.pdbx_seq_one_letter_code
_entity_poly.pdbx_strand_id
1 'polypeptide(L)'
;LSLVGSEMCIRDRVMEHPLDMSWGYQVSGYYAATARFGEPKELMALIDALHQAGIGVLLDWVPAHFPRDAMGLRRFDGTPCYEHPDPRRGDMPQWGTHMFDYARGEVNSFMLSNACFWLEWYHADGLRVDAVTSMLMYDFCREPGQWLPNKYGGHENLDAIAFLRRMNETVYRDFPGVMMVAEESSAYPMVTRPIYLGGLGFGFKWNMGWMNDMLAYIKLDPVYRKYHHDKLTFSLMYAFSENYILPFSHDEVVHGKHSMLDKQPGDLWKKFAGLRALYGYTMAHPGKKLLFMGGEFGHFIEWKYDDQLDWFLLLYENHPQVQQCCKRLNEIYRTTPALYQIDDSWDGFQ
;
A
#
# COMPACT_ATOMS: atom_id res chain seq x y z
N LEU A 1 -12.62 0.32 -2.22
CA LEU A 1 -12.60 -0.37 -0.92
C LEU A 1 -11.85 -1.68 -1.06
N SER A 2 -10.63 -1.74 -0.56
CA SER A 2 -9.85 -2.96 -0.51
C SER A 2 -10.18 -3.67 0.81
N LEU A 3 -10.91 -4.77 0.74
CA LEU A 3 -11.20 -5.60 1.91
C LEU A 3 -10.04 -6.56 2.14
N VAL A 4 -9.30 -6.34 3.19
CA VAL A 4 -8.36 -7.33 3.72
C VAL A 4 -9.14 -8.39 4.47
N GLY A 5 -8.75 -9.65 4.39
CA GLY A 5 -9.47 -10.84 4.90
C GLY A 5 -9.88 -10.86 6.36
N SER A 6 -9.76 -9.77 7.09
CA SER A 6 -10.34 -9.49 8.38
C SER A 6 -10.60 -7.99 8.52
N GLU A 7 -11.83 -7.54 8.30
CA GLU A 7 -12.36 -6.34 8.93
C GLU A 7 -11.59 -5.04 8.71
N MET A 8 -10.81 -4.89 7.61
CA MET A 8 -10.05 -3.67 7.35
C MET A 8 -10.21 -3.19 5.92
N CYS A 9 -10.43 -1.89 5.75
CA CYS A 9 -10.55 -1.20 4.48
C CYS A 9 -9.39 -0.23 4.32
N ILE A 10 -8.65 -0.32 3.21
CA ILE A 10 -7.67 0.71 2.83
C ILE A 10 -8.36 1.64 1.86
N ARG A 11 -8.39 2.93 2.20
CA ARG A 11 -9.01 3.98 1.38
C ARG A 11 -7.94 4.88 0.78
N ASP A 12 -7.82 4.84 -0.54
CA ASP A 12 -7.05 5.79 -1.34
C ASP A 12 -7.85 7.09 -1.62
N ARG A 13 -7.18 8.13 -2.08
CA ARG A 13 -7.79 9.40 -2.58
C ARG A 13 -8.61 10.19 -1.57
N VAL A 14 -8.30 10.12 -0.30
CA VAL A 14 -9.06 10.87 0.71
C VAL A 14 -8.61 12.32 0.82
N MET A 15 -7.35 12.63 0.52
CA MET A 15 -6.81 14.00 0.57
C MET A 15 -7.09 14.76 -0.71
N GLU A 16 -7.26 16.09 -0.59
CA GLU A 16 -7.53 16.96 -1.75
C GLU A 16 -6.33 17.02 -2.71
N HIS A 17 -6.61 16.86 -3.99
CA HIS A 17 -5.61 16.80 -5.06
C HIS A 17 -6.18 17.40 -6.37
N PRO A 18 -5.36 18.08 -7.19
CA PRO A 18 -5.85 18.75 -8.41
C PRO A 18 -6.05 17.79 -9.59
N LEU A 19 -5.30 16.67 -9.63
CA LEU A 19 -5.22 15.79 -10.79
C LEU A 19 -5.86 14.42 -10.48
N ASP A 20 -7.04 14.15 -11.05
CA ASP A 20 -7.76 12.88 -10.86
C ASP A 20 -6.96 11.67 -11.34
N MET A 21 -6.21 11.82 -12.43
CA MET A 21 -5.35 10.76 -12.98
C MET A 21 -4.19 10.38 -12.04
N SER A 22 -3.88 11.20 -11.04
CA SER A 22 -2.89 10.85 -10.01
C SER A 22 -3.41 9.88 -8.97
N TRP A 23 -4.68 9.49 -9.05
CA TRP A 23 -5.36 8.67 -8.05
C TRP A 23 -5.27 9.21 -6.61
N GLY A 24 -5.07 10.54 -6.48
CA GLY A 24 -4.89 11.19 -5.19
C GLY A 24 -3.47 11.12 -4.61
N TYR A 25 -2.48 10.62 -5.38
CA TYR A 25 -1.09 10.59 -4.92
C TYR A 25 -0.37 11.94 -5.07
N GLN A 26 -0.88 12.88 -5.86
CA GLN A 26 -0.34 14.23 -5.94
C GLN A 26 -1.15 15.20 -5.06
N VAL A 27 -1.01 15.03 -3.76
CA VAL A 27 -1.77 15.77 -2.75
C VAL A 27 -1.38 17.24 -2.72
N SER A 28 -2.36 18.14 -2.80
CA SER A 28 -2.19 19.60 -2.62
C SER A 28 -2.83 20.12 -1.34
N GLY A 29 -3.89 19.44 -0.86
CA GLY A 29 -4.60 19.79 0.37
C GLY A 29 -4.42 18.73 1.46
N TYR A 30 -3.28 18.72 2.11
CA TYR A 30 -2.91 17.68 3.09
C TYR A 30 -3.87 17.56 4.28
N TYR A 31 -4.52 18.65 4.68
CA TYR A 31 -5.46 18.72 5.80
C TYR A 31 -6.93 18.85 5.34
N ALA A 32 -7.22 18.49 4.10
CA ALA A 32 -8.56 18.57 3.54
C ALA A 32 -8.96 17.22 2.94
N ALA A 33 -10.13 16.73 3.32
CA ALA A 33 -10.78 15.64 2.57
C ALA A 33 -11.20 16.16 1.19
N THR A 34 -10.97 15.36 0.14
CA THR A 34 -11.34 15.80 -1.21
C THR A 34 -12.84 16.01 -1.35
N ALA A 35 -13.21 17.13 -1.96
CA ALA A 35 -14.61 17.48 -2.22
C ALA A 35 -15.28 16.60 -3.30
N ARG A 36 -14.51 15.77 -4.02
CA ARG A 36 -15.01 14.91 -5.12
C ARG A 36 -16.04 13.88 -4.68
N PHE A 37 -15.97 13.44 -3.44
CA PHE A 37 -16.81 12.36 -2.92
C PHE A 37 -17.77 12.84 -1.84
N GLY A 38 -17.88 14.15 -1.63
CA GLY A 38 -18.77 14.73 -0.66
C GLY A 38 -18.07 15.64 0.35
N GLU A 39 -18.77 15.96 1.43
CA GLU A 39 -18.23 16.79 2.50
C GLU A 39 -17.37 16.01 3.50
N PRO A 40 -16.44 16.66 4.23
CA PRO A 40 -15.63 15.99 5.26
C PRO A 40 -16.43 15.17 6.27
N LYS A 41 -17.62 15.65 6.64
CA LYS A 41 -18.53 14.94 7.56
C LYS A 41 -19.05 13.62 6.99
N GLU A 42 -19.18 13.51 5.68
CA GLU A 42 -19.64 12.28 5.03
C GLU A 42 -18.52 11.22 5.04
N LEU A 43 -17.26 11.62 4.90
CA LEU A 43 -16.13 10.72 5.11
C LEU A 43 -16.07 10.23 6.57
N MET A 44 -16.27 11.13 7.55
CA MET A 44 -16.35 10.74 8.96
C MET A 44 -17.51 9.77 9.22
N ALA A 45 -18.69 10.03 8.62
CA ALA A 45 -19.85 9.14 8.73
C ALA A 45 -19.61 7.76 8.07
N LEU A 46 -18.88 7.71 6.96
CA LEU A 46 -18.47 6.45 6.34
C LEU A 46 -17.55 5.64 7.25
N ILE A 47 -16.55 6.28 7.85
CA ILE A 47 -15.63 5.61 8.79
C ILE A 47 -16.40 5.09 10.01
N ASP A 48 -17.29 5.91 10.59
CA ASP A 48 -18.15 5.48 11.71
C ASP A 48 -19.03 4.28 11.34
N ALA A 49 -19.65 4.29 10.16
CA ALA A 49 -20.47 3.17 9.69
C ALA A 49 -19.64 1.88 9.49
N LEU A 50 -18.40 1.99 9.04
CA LEU A 50 -17.48 0.86 8.93
C LEU A 50 -17.09 0.32 10.31
N HIS A 51 -16.81 1.20 11.27
CA HIS A 51 -16.54 0.82 12.66
C HIS A 51 -17.73 0.11 13.30
N GLN A 52 -18.96 0.59 13.08
CA GLN A 52 -20.17 -0.08 13.56
C GLN A 52 -20.35 -1.48 12.93
N ALA A 53 -19.83 -1.69 11.73
CA ALA A 53 -19.79 -3.01 11.08
C ALA A 53 -18.59 -3.87 11.53
N GLY A 54 -17.75 -3.39 12.45
CA GLY A 54 -16.54 -4.08 12.92
C GLY A 54 -15.40 -4.04 11.89
N ILE A 55 -15.36 -3.03 11.01
CA ILE A 55 -14.36 -2.89 9.95
C ILE A 55 -13.46 -1.70 10.28
N GLY A 56 -12.17 -1.95 10.49
CA GLY A 56 -11.17 -0.89 10.64
C GLY A 56 -10.85 -0.21 9.31
N VAL A 57 -10.41 1.05 9.35
CA VAL A 57 -10.13 1.88 8.18
C VAL A 57 -8.68 2.36 8.19
N LEU A 58 -7.91 1.96 7.20
CA LEU A 58 -6.61 2.55 6.93
C LEU A 58 -6.75 3.59 5.82
N LEU A 59 -6.09 4.73 6.01
CA LEU A 59 -6.00 5.74 4.97
C LEU A 59 -4.66 5.65 4.25
N ASP A 60 -4.69 5.82 2.92
CA ASP A 60 -3.49 5.92 2.12
C ASP A 60 -2.89 7.32 2.31
N TRP A 61 -1.69 7.40 2.89
CA TRP A 61 -1.02 8.63 3.25
C TRP A 61 0.25 8.80 2.43
N VAL A 62 0.38 9.96 1.78
CA VAL A 62 1.37 10.21 0.74
C VAL A 62 2.38 11.27 1.17
N PRO A 63 3.46 10.90 1.87
CA PRO A 63 4.51 11.83 2.26
C PRO A 63 5.56 12.09 1.18
N ALA A 64 5.55 11.34 0.06
CA ALA A 64 6.65 11.32 -0.89
C ALA A 64 6.42 12.13 -2.17
N HIS A 65 5.18 12.28 -2.64
CA HIS A 65 4.84 12.89 -3.94
C HIS A 65 4.38 14.34 -3.80
N PHE A 66 5.30 15.26 -3.47
CA PHE A 66 4.97 16.68 -3.39
C PHE A 66 4.74 17.26 -4.79
N PRO A 67 3.52 17.77 -5.11
CA PRO A 67 3.17 18.19 -6.46
C PRO A 67 3.86 19.49 -6.88
N ARG A 68 4.03 19.65 -8.20
CA ARG A 68 4.66 20.84 -8.81
C ARG A 68 3.66 21.94 -9.17
N ASP A 69 2.40 21.78 -8.79
CA ASP A 69 1.32 22.70 -9.17
C ASP A 69 1.57 24.11 -8.67
N ALA A 70 1.34 25.10 -9.54
CA ALA A 70 1.54 26.51 -9.22
C ALA A 70 0.56 27.02 -8.15
N MET A 71 -0.58 26.33 -7.97
CA MET A 71 -1.58 26.62 -6.94
C MET A 71 -1.31 25.90 -5.62
N GLY A 72 -0.32 25.01 -5.58
CA GLY A 72 0.06 24.25 -4.41
C GLY A 72 1.07 24.97 -3.52
N LEU A 73 1.67 24.18 -2.62
CA LEU A 73 2.63 24.68 -1.63
C LEU A 73 4.06 24.83 -2.17
N ARG A 74 4.31 24.36 -3.39
CA ARG A 74 5.63 24.48 -4.04
C ARG A 74 6.04 25.95 -4.15
N ARG A 75 7.24 26.29 -3.65
CA ARG A 75 7.77 27.65 -3.64
C ARG A 75 6.75 28.67 -3.11
N PHE A 76 6.10 28.32 -2.02
CA PHE A 76 4.96 29.08 -1.46
C PHE A 76 5.25 30.58 -1.26
N ASP A 77 6.46 30.93 -0.84
CA ASP A 77 6.93 32.31 -0.67
C ASP A 77 7.92 32.78 -1.77
N GLY A 78 8.01 32.01 -2.87
CA GLY A 78 8.99 32.19 -3.94
C GLY A 78 10.28 31.38 -3.75
N THR A 79 10.46 30.74 -2.59
CA THR A 79 11.59 29.83 -2.28
C THR A 79 11.11 28.42 -1.96
N PRO A 80 11.97 27.39 -2.02
CA PRO A 80 11.62 26.04 -1.57
C PRO A 80 11.38 26.00 -0.07
N CYS A 81 10.09 26.01 0.36
CA CYS A 81 9.72 25.96 1.77
C CYS A 81 9.51 24.51 2.26
N TYR A 82 8.96 23.66 1.44
CA TYR A 82 8.63 22.28 1.75
C TYR A 82 9.56 21.29 1.06
N GLU A 83 9.85 21.54 -0.22
CA GLU A 83 10.72 20.72 -1.05
C GLU A 83 12.19 21.03 -0.82
N HIS A 84 13.07 20.03 -1.06
CA HIS A 84 14.52 20.22 -0.97
C HIS A 84 15.02 21.16 -2.09
N PRO A 85 15.85 22.18 -1.80
CA PRO A 85 16.27 23.17 -2.79
C PRO A 85 17.21 22.62 -3.87
N ASP A 86 18.01 21.59 -3.60
CA ASP A 86 18.88 20.94 -4.59
C ASP A 86 18.06 19.90 -5.36
N PRO A 87 17.90 20.00 -6.69
CA PRO A 87 17.09 19.09 -7.49
C PRO A 87 17.62 17.64 -7.45
N ARG A 88 18.90 17.43 -7.18
CA ARG A 88 19.47 16.08 -7.02
C ARG A 88 18.99 15.36 -5.76
N ARG A 89 18.35 16.08 -4.83
CA ARG A 89 17.66 15.50 -3.66
C ARG A 89 16.16 15.76 -3.69
N GLY A 90 15.76 16.90 -4.26
CA GLY A 90 14.38 17.38 -4.23
C GLY A 90 13.52 16.92 -5.41
N ASP A 91 14.09 16.58 -6.56
CA ASP A 91 13.29 16.18 -7.72
C ASP A 91 13.06 14.67 -7.76
N MET A 92 11.84 14.28 -8.17
CA MET A 92 11.45 12.90 -8.50
C MET A 92 11.04 12.83 -9.97
N PRO A 93 12.00 12.66 -10.89
CA PRO A 93 11.75 12.73 -12.33
C PRO A 93 10.74 11.69 -12.83
N GLN A 94 10.76 10.48 -12.23
CA GLN A 94 9.88 9.37 -12.61
C GLN A 94 8.39 9.74 -12.51
N TRP A 95 8.01 10.52 -11.50
CA TRP A 95 6.62 10.90 -11.25
C TRP A 95 6.34 12.38 -11.50
N GLY A 96 7.36 13.15 -11.89
CA GLY A 96 7.22 14.59 -12.10
C GLY A 96 6.90 15.38 -10.83
N THR A 97 7.24 14.86 -9.66
CA THR A 97 6.97 15.44 -8.33
C THR A 97 8.26 15.92 -7.65
N HIS A 98 8.14 16.42 -6.42
CA HIS A 98 9.27 16.71 -5.55
C HIS A 98 9.27 15.85 -4.29
N MET A 99 10.43 15.75 -3.66
CA MET A 99 10.61 15.22 -2.31
C MET A 99 10.54 16.34 -1.29
N PHE A 100 9.91 16.09 -0.15
CA PHE A 100 9.98 16.96 0.99
C PHE A 100 11.42 17.06 1.54
N ASP A 101 11.76 18.20 2.10
CA ASP A 101 13.03 18.39 2.82
C ASP A 101 12.87 17.94 4.27
N TYR A 102 13.05 16.65 4.50
CA TYR A 102 12.92 16.03 5.84
C TYR A 102 13.99 16.50 6.83
N ALA A 103 15.02 17.24 6.40
CA ALA A 103 15.98 17.87 7.32
C ALA A 103 15.39 19.10 8.02
N ARG A 104 14.31 19.71 7.48
CA ARG A 104 13.68 20.90 8.04
C ARG A 104 12.68 20.55 9.14
N GLY A 105 12.83 21.20 10.30
CA GLY A 105 11.94 21.01 11.45
C GLY A 105 10.50 21.36 11.14
N GLU A 106 10.26 22.43 10.35
CA GLU A 106 8.94 22.89 9.91
C GLU A 106 8.24 21.85 9.03
N VAL A 107 8.98 21.23 8.11
CA VAL A 107 8.46 20.17 7.24
C VAL A 107 8.13 18.93 8.07
N ASN A 108 9.01 18.54 8.99
CA ASN A 108 8.73 17.43 9.92
C ASN A 108 7.47 17.71 10.75
N SER A 109 7.33 18.94 11.30
CA SER A 109 6.15 19.34 12.07
C SER A 109 4.87 19.26 11.23
N PHE A 110 4.92 19.79 10.00
CA PHE A 110 3.80 19.77 9.06
C PHE A 110 3.35 18.33 8.76
N MET A 111 4.28 17.45 8.38
CA MET A 111 3.97 16.08 7.99
C MET A 111 3.53 15.22 9.18
N LEU A 112 4.19 15.37 10.33
CA LEU A 112 3.81 14.64 11.54
C LEU A 112 2.42 15.05 12.04
N SER A 113 2.14 16.36 12.08
CA SER A 113 0.81 16.86 12.44
C SER A 113 -0.26 16.41 11.45
N ASN A 114 0.10 16.29 10.17
CA ASN A 114 -0.81 15.79 9.15
C ASN A 114 -1.15 14.29 9.37
N ALA A 115 -0.19 13.45 9.68
CA ALA A 115 -0.45 12.06 10.03
C ALA A 115 -1.38 11.96 11.26
N CYS A 116 -1.09 12.73 12.32
CA CYS A 116 -1.93 12.77 13.52
C CYS A 116 -3.33 13.31 13.24
N PHE A 117 -3.47 14.31 12.35
CA PHE A 117 -4.76 14.88 11.97
C PHE A 117 -5.74 13.83 11.45
N TRP A 118 -5.30 12.95 10.56
CA TRP A 118 -6.15 11.91 10.00
C TRP A 118 -6.54 10.84 11.03
N LEU A 119 -5.66 10.55 11.97
CA LEU A 119 -5.93 9.60 13.06
C LEU A 119 -6.88 10.20 14.12
N GLU A 120 -6.67 11.47 14.48
CA GLU A 120 -7.42 12.14 15.56
C GLU A 120 -8.81 12.59 15.10
N TRP A 121 -8.91 13.27 13.93
CA TRP A 121 -10.15 13.92 13.51
C TRP A 121 -11.07 13.00 12.70
N TYR A 122 -10.49 12.07 11.96
CA TYR A 122 -11.25 11.10 11.17
C TYR A 122 -11.33 9.71 11.82
N HIS A 123 -10.65 9.52 12.94
CA HIS A 123 -10.59 8.24 13.65
C HIS A 123 -10.15 7.07 12.76
N ALA A 124 -9.20 7.33 11.84
CA ALA A 124 -8.62 6.25 11.06
C ALA A 124 -7.87 5.28 11.98
N ASP A 125 -7.98 3.98 11.69
CA ASP A 125 -7.31 2.92 12.45
C ASP A 125 -5.84 2.74 12.05
N GLY A 126 -5.37 3.54 11.12
CA GLY A 126 -3.97 3.58 10.72
C GLY A 126 -3.74 4.24 9.37
N LEU A 127 -2.47 4.23 8.96
CA LEU A 127 -2.01 4.80 7.71
C LEU A 127 -1.19 3.78 6.92
N ARG A 128 -1.48 3.67 5.63
CA ARG A 128 -0.55 3.06 4.67
C ARG A 128 0.31 4.19 4.11
N VAL A 129 1.60 4.12 4.34
CA VAL A 129 2.57 5.14 3.93
C VAL A 129 3.10 4.78 2.55
N ASP A 130 2.78 5.63 1.58
CA ASP A 130 3.09 5.46 0.17
C ASP A 130 4.57 5.68 -0.12
N ALA A 131 5.12 4.89 -1.07
CA ALA A 131 6.42 5.05 -1.69
C ALA A 131 7.60 5.22 -0.71
N VAL A 132 7.60 4.49 0.41
CA VAL A 132 8.64 4.57 1.45
C VAL A 132 10.04 4.33 0.88
N THR A 133 10.20 3.41 -0.08
CA THR A 133 11.47 3.16 -0.77
C THR A 133 12.08 4.45 -1.34
N SER A 134 11.26 5.28 -1.97
CA SER A 134 11.71 6.54 -2.58
C SER A 134 12.16 7.57 -1.53
N MET A 135 11.59 7.51 -0.32
CA MET A 135 11.99 8.35 0.80
C MET A 135 13.34 7.91 1.37
N LEU A 136 13.56 6.59 1.46
CA LEU A 136 14.74 6.00 2.08
C LEU A 136 16.01 6.16 1.25
N MET A 137 15.91 6.20 -0.09
CA MET A 137 17.04 6.04 -0.99
C MET A 137 17.16 7.22 -1.96
N TYR A 138 18.29 7.96 -1.89
CA TYR A 138 18.56 9.11 -2.76
C TYR A 138 18.73 8.73 -4.24
N ASP A 139 19.18 7.51 -4.52
CA ASP A 139 19.39 6.98 -5.87
C ASP A 139 18.15 6.27 -6.45
N PHE A 140 17.04 6.25 -5.74
CA PHE A 140 15.83 5.60 -6.22
C PHE A 140 15.40 6.14 -7.59
N CYS A 141 15.38 5.26 -8.60
CA CYS A 141 15.07 5.58 -10.01
C CYS A 141 15.87 6.74 -10.58
N ARG A 142 17.14 6.88 -10.19
CA ARG A 142 18.06 7.91 -10.69
C ARG A 142 19.35 7.30 -11.19
N GLU A 143 19.86 7.88 -12.26
CA GLU A 143 21.16 7.50 -12.83
C GLU A 143 22.33 8.09 -12.03
N PRO A 144 23.54 7.52 -12.12
CA PRO A 144 24.75 8.11 -11.53
C PRO A 144 24.92 9.59 -11.94
N GLY A 145 25.13 10.45 -10.95
CA GLY A 145 25.25 11.91 -11.12
C GLY A 145 23.91 12.67 -11.04
N GLN A 146 22.77 12.00 -11.01
CA GLN A 146 21.46 12.61 -10.83
C GLN A 146 21.03 12.71 -9.35
N TRP A 147 21.83 12.20 -8.43
CA TRP A 147 21.59 12.24 -7.00
C TRP A 147 22.87 12.57 -6.22
N LEU A 148 22.70 12.94 -4.96
CA LEU A 148 23.82 13.23 -4.05
C LEU A 148 23.84 12.22 -2.91
N PRO A 149 25.01 11.70 -2.58
CA PRO A 149 25.16 10.83 -1.41
C PRO A 149 24.88 11.58 -0.10
N ASN A 150 24.60 10.82 0.95
CA ASN A 150 24.52 11.34 2.31
C ASN A 150 25.91 11.77 2.83
N LYS A 151 25.95 12.34 4.03
CA LYS A 151 27.20 12.84 4.66
C LYS A 151 28.27 11.77 4.91
N TYR A 152 27.92 10.50 4.77
CA TYR A 152 28.85 9.36 4.91
C TYR A 152 29.20 8.72 3.56
N GLY A 153 28.72 9.27 2.46
CA GLY A 153 28.93 8.74 1.11
C GLY A 153 27.96 7.63 0.69
N GLY A 154 26.97 7.32 1.53
CA GLY A 154 25.96 6.29 1.26
C GLY A 154 24.75 6.81 0.49
N HIS A 155 23.87 5.89 0.12
CA HIS A 155 22.66 6.13 -0.69
C HIS A 155 21.45 6.52 0.16
N GLU A 156 21.46 6.19 1.45
CA GLU A 156 20.32 6.37 2.35
C GLU A 156 20.05 7.85 2.64
N ASN A 157 18.79 8.22 2.63
CA ASN A 157 18.31 9.51 3.10
C ASN A 157 18.13 9.49 4.62
N LEU A 158 19.17 9.86 5.33
CA LEU A 158 19.20 9.79 6.80
C LEU A 158 18.14 10.67 7.46
N ASP A 159 17.75 11.77 6.83
CA ASP A 159 16.76 12.70 7.34
C ASP A 159 15.34 12.11 7.22
N ALA A 160 15.03 11.45 6.11
CA ALA A 160 13.78 10.72 5.94
C ALA A 160 13.69 9.50 6.89
N ILE A 161 14.78 8.77 7.08
CA ILE A 161 14.84 7.67 8.06
C ILE A 161 14.55 8.18 9.48
N ALA A 162 15.15 9.30 9.87
CA ALA A 162 14.89 9.92 11.16
C ALA A 162 13.45 10.40 11.31
N PHE A 163 12.90 10.99 10.25
CA PHE A 163 11.48 11.40 10.19
C PHE A 163 10.53 10.20 10.35
N LEU A 164 10.72 9.11 9.59
CA LEU A 164 9.85 7.93 9.65
C LEU A 164 9.88 7.28 11.04
N ARG A 165 11.05 7.18 11.66
CA ARG A 165 11.19 6.70 13.04
C ARG A 165 10.40 7.57 14.02
N ARG A 166 10.60 8.89 13.95
CA ARG A 166 9.91 9.84 14.81
C ARG A 166 8.38 9.79 14.58
N MET A 167 7.96 9.66 13.34
CA MET A 167 6.53 9.53 12.98
C MET A 167 5.92 8.27 13.65
N ASN A 168 6.52 7.11 13.46
CA ASN A 168 6.02 5.87 14.05
C ASN A 168 6.02 5.91 15.57
N GLU A 169 7.11 6.44 16.19
CA GLU A 169 7.17 6.60 17.64
C GLU A 169 6.06 7.52 18.18
N THR A 170 5.83 8.66 17.52
CA THR A 170 4.79 9.60 17.92
C THR A 170 3.41 9.00 17.74
N VAL A 171 3.14 8.40 16.59
CA VAL A 171 1.83 7.82 16.28
C VAL A 171 1.50 6.70 17.27
N TYR A 172 2.39 5.75 17.50
CA TYR A 172 2.12 4.64 18.43
C TYR A 172 2.03 5.08 19.90
N ARG A 173 2.73 6.16 20.28
CA ARG A 173 2.61 6.73 21.62
C ARG A 173 1.24 7.40 21.84
N ASP A 174 0.81 8.21 20.87
CA ASP A 174 -0.36 9.08 21.03
C ASP A 174 -1.67 8.42 20.58
N PHE A 175 -1.58 7.43 19.69
CA PHE A 175 -2.72 6.66 19.16
C PHE A 175 -2.48 5.14 19.32
N PRO A 176 -2.59 4.61 20.55
CA PRO A 176 -2.36 3.19 20.78
C PRO A 176 -3.40 2.33 20.04
N GLY A 177 -2.94 1.29 19.36
CA GLY A 177 -3.80 0.36 18.61
C GLY A 177 -3.94 0.65 17.12
N VAL A 178 -3.42 1.78 16.61
CA VAL A 178 -3.41 2.06 15.17
C VAL A 178 -2.39 1.19 14.43
N MET A 179 -2.56 1.07 13.12
CA MET A 179 -1.67 0.29 12.26
C MET A 179 -0.90 1.21 11.29
N MET A 180 0.42 1.19 11.35
CA MET A 180 1.28 1.88 10.38
C MET A 180 1.85 0.85 9.41
N VAL A 181 1.53 1.01 8.13
CA VAL A 181 1.91 0.07 7.06
C VAL A 181 2.83 0.78 6.07
N ALA A 182 4.00 0.21 5.80
CA ALA A 182 4.91 0.74 4.79
C ALA A 182 4.68 0.09 3.42
N GLU A 183 4.49 0.90 2.39
CA GLU A 183 4.78 0.45 1.04
C GLU A 183 6.28 0.63 0.78
N GLU A 184 7.02 -0.42 1.04
CA GLU A 184 8.46 -0.46 0.83
C GLU A 184 8.82 -1.68 -0.03
N SER A 185 9.29 -1.43 -1.25
CA SER A 185 9.46 -2.43 -2.31
C SER A 185 10.89 -2.98 -2.43
N SER A 186 11.81 -2.46 -1.64
CA SER A 186 13.22 -2.88 -1.67
C SER A 186 13.55 -3.92 -0.60
N ALA A 187 14.81 -4.33 -0.58
CA ALA A 187 15.36 -5.17 0.47
C ALA A 187 15.88 -4.35 1.69
N TYR A 188 15.36 -3.13 1.89
CA TYR A 188 15.75 -2.32 3.05
C TYR A 188 15.38 -3.07 4.34
N PRO A 189 16.34 -3.26 5.26
CA PRO A 189 16.12 -4.13 6.40
C PRO A 189 15.39 -3.42 7.55
N MET A 190 14.76 -4.22 8.41
CA MET A 190 14.22 -3.79 9.70
C MET A 190 13.12 -2.71 9.60
N VAL A 191 12.34 -2.72 8.52
CA VAL A 191 11.23 -1.77 8.32
C VAL A 191 10.20 -1.91 9.44
N THR A 192 9.88 -3.15 9.82
CA THR A 192 8.86 -3.46 10.85
C THR A 192 9.47 -3.79 12.22
N ARG A 193 10.79 -3.65 12.37
CA ARG A 193 11.44 -3.89 13.67
C ARG A 193 11.38 -2.64 14.53
N PRO A 194 11.37 -2.80 15.87
CA PRO A 194 11.34 -1.69 16.80
C PRO A 194 12.50 -0.70 16.61
N ILE A 195 12.24 0.58 16.85
CA ILE A 195 13.21 1.67 16.68
C ILE A 195 14.42 1.48 17.56
N TYR A 196 14.27 0.99 18.80
CA TYR A 196 15.38 0.75 19.72
C TYR A 196 16.32 -0.38 19.26
N LEU A 197 15.89 -1.23 18.32
CA LEU A 197 16.74 -2.22 17.65
C LEU A 197 17.36 -1.69 16.35
N GLY A 198 17.09 -0.43 16.00
CA GLY A 198 17.54 0.20 14.75
C GLY A 198 16.54 0.14 13.60
N GLY A 199 15.36 -0.40 13.81
CA GLY A 199 14.30 -0.47 12.82
C GLY A 199 13.62 0.87 12.53
N LEU A 200 12.67 0.87 11.56
CA LEU A 200 11.85 2.05 11.25
C LEU A 200 10.60 2.15 12.12
N GLY A 201 10.19 1.06 12.79
CA GLY A 201 9.05 1.03 13.71
C GLY A 201 7.69 0.91 13.06
N PHE A 202 7.58 0.56 11.78
CA PHE A 202 6.29 0.22 11.18
C PHE A 202 5.72 -1.06 11.78
N GLY A 203 4.39 -1.17 11.83
CA GLY A 203 3.73 -2.40 12.24
C GLY A 203 3.79 -3.47 11.15
N PHE A 204 3.61 -3.06 9.90
CA PHE A 204 3.62 -3.95 8.73
C PHE A 204 4.32 -3.33 7.52
N LYS A 205 4.70 -4.22 6.59
CA LYS A 205 5.27 -3.88 5.29
C LYS A 205 4.58 -4.71 4.19
N TRP A 206 4.34 -4.13 3.02
CA TRP A 206 3.89 -4.89 1.86
C TRP A 206 4.98 -5.83 1.34
N ASN A 207 4.63 -7.09 1.05
CA ASN A 207 5.54 -8.06 0.46
C ASN A 207 5.49 -7.99 -1.07
N MET A 208 6.17 -7.01 -1.64
CA MET A 208 6.22 -6.81 -3.10
C MET A 208 6.97 -7.93 -3.82
N GLY A 209 7.95 -8.57 -3.16
CA GLY A 209 8.66 -9.74 -3.71
C GLY A 209 7.72 -10.93 -3.92
N TRP A 210 6.96 -11.30 -2.90
CA TRP A 210 5.93 -12.32 -3.00
C TRP A 210 4.90 -11.99 -4.10
N MET A 211 4.40 -10.77 -4.12
CA MET A 211 3.42 -10.33 -5.12
C MET A 211 3.96 -10.51 -6.54
N ASN A 212 5.17 -10.04 -6.82
CA ASN A 212 5.80 -10.19 -8.14
C ASN A 212 5.97 -11.64 -8.55
N ASP A 213 6.42 -12.51 -7.64
CA ASP A 213 6.59 -13.93 -7.91
C ASP A 213 5.24 -14.62 -8.19
N MET A 214 4.21 -14.32 -7.39
CA MET A 214 2.86 -14.84 -7.62
C MET A 214 2.29 -14.41 -8.96
N LEU A 215 2.41 -13.13 -9.32
CA LEU A 215 1.92 -12.62 -10.61
C LEU A 215 2.70 -13.21 -11.78
N ALA A 216 4.00 -13.41 -11.66
CA ALA A 216 4.80 -14.08 -12.67
C ALA A 216 4.37 -15.55 -12.83
N TYR A 217 4.14 -16.25 -11.72
CA TYR A 217 3.71 -17.65 -11.74
C TYR A 217 2.33 -17.86 -12.36
N ILE A 218 1.34 -17.05 -11.98
CA ILE A 218 -0.04 -17.25 -12.47
C ILE A 218 -0.20 -16.97 -13.96
N LYS A 219 0.65 -16.10 -14.54
CA LYS A 219 0.67 -15.81 -15.98
C LYS A 219 1.21 -16.96 -16.83
N LEU A 220 1.94 -17.90 -16.24
CA LEU A 220 2.47 -19.05 -16.95
C LEU A 220 1.33 -20.00 -17.36
N ASP A 221 1.42 -20.53 -18.58
CA ASP A 221 0.58 -21.68 -18.97
C ASP A 221 0.83 -22.82 -17.97
N PRO A 222 -0.24 -23.50 -17.49
CA PRO A 222 -0.12 -24.57 -16.49
C PRO A 222 0.88 -25.67 -16.84
N VAL A 223 1.12 -25.92 -18.11
CA VAL A 223 2.10 -26.94 -18.57
C VAL A 223 3.55 -26.60 -18.17
N TYR A 224 3.85 -25.30 -18.03
CA TYR A 224 5.18 -24.82 -17.66
C TYR A 224 5.33 -24.59 -16.15
N ARG A 225 4.26 -24.51 -15.37
CA ARG A 225 4.28 -24.16 -13.93
C ARG A 225 5.13 -25.12 -13.11
N LYS A 226 5.20 -26.40 -13.50
CA LYS A 226 6.05 -27.40 -12.82
C LYS A 226 7.56 -27.08 -12.81
N TYR A 227 8.01 -26.20 -13.68
CA TYR A 227 9.42 -25.77 -13.76
C TYR A 227 9.69 -24.47 -13.00
N HIS A 228 8.68 -23.88 -12.36
CA HIS A 228 8.73 -22.58 -11.70
C HIS A 228 8.13 -22.61 -10.28
N HIS A 229 8.25 -23.74 -9.58
CA HIS A 229 7.78 -23.87 -8.19
C HIS A 229 8.54 -22.98 -7.22
N ASP A 230 9.77 -22.59 -7.55
CA ASP A 230 10.55 -21.59 -6.84
C ASP A 230 9.78 -20.30 -6.60
N LYS A 231 8.97 -19.86 -7.55
CA LYS A 231 8.11 -18.66 -7.41
C LYS A 231 7.03 -18.78 -6.34
N LEU A 232 6.58 -19.99 -6.05
CA LEU A 232 5.64 -20.24 -4.95
C LEU A 232 6.34 -20.29 -3.59
N THR A 233 7.57 -20.81 -3.54
CA THR A 233 8.23 -21.18 -2.29
C THR A 233 9.33 -20.21 -1.87
N PHE A 234 9.90 -19.42 -2.80
CA PHE A 234 11.02 -18.52 -2.50
C PHE A 234 10.68 -17.51 -1.39
N SER A 235 9.47 -16.98 -1.38
CA SER A 235 9.03 -16.03 -0.36
C SER A 235 9.03 -16.60 1.06
N LEU A 236 8.94 -17.91 1.22
CA LEU A 236 9.04 -18.57 2.52
C LEU A 236 10.44 -18.40 3.14
N MET A 237 11.49 -18.22 2.33
CA MET A 237 12.84 -18.00 2.83
C MET A 237 12.97 -16.73 3.67
N TYR A 238 12.10 -15.74 3.45
CA TYR A 238 12.13 -14.46 4.14
C TYR A 238 10.78 -14.08 4.78
N ALA A 239 9.80 -14.99 4.80
CA ALA A 239 8.43 -14.73 5.24
C ALA A 239 8.33 -14.10 6.65
N PHE A 240 9.32 -14.33 7.52
CA PHE A 240 9.35 -13.86 8.90
C PHE A 240 10.47 -12.84 9.16
N SER A 241 11.12 -12.33 8.10
CA SER A 241 12.13 -11.26 8.26
C SER A 241 11.48 -9.92 8.65
N GLU A 242 10.25 -9.70 8.21
CA GLU A 242 9.40 -8.55 8.49
C GLU A 242 7.97 -9.02 8.81
N ASN A 243 7.13 -8.12 9.32
CA ASN A 243 5.69 -8.37 9.43
C ASN A 243 5.04 -8.04 8.10
N TYR A 244 4.73 -9.04 7.30
CA TYR A 244 4.28 -8.83 5.94
C TYR A 244 2.76 -8.79 5.78
N ILE A 245 2.32 -7.89 4.86
CA ILE A 245 1.03 -7.98 4.18
C ILE A 245 1.29 -8.46 2.76
N LEU A 246 0.50 -9.42 2.28
CA LEU A 246 0.57 -9.99 0.92
C LEU A 246 -0.34 -9.18 0.00
N PRO A 247 0.19 -8.22 -0.79
CA PRO A 247 -0.67 -7.28 -1.52
C PRO A 247 -1.05 -7.81 -2.90
N PHE A 248 -2.34 -7.77 -3.20
CA PHE A 248 -2.85 -7.58 -4.55
C PHE A 248 -3.58 -6.26 -4.56
N SER A 249 -2.86 -5.17 -4.81
CA SER A 249 -3.34 -3.80 -4.73
C SER A 249 -3.88 -3.28 -6.06
N HIS A 250 -4.23 -1.99 -6.10
CA HIS A 250 -4.65 -1.31 -7.32
C HIS A 250 -3.55 -1.29 -8.40
N ASP A 251 -2.29 -1.18 -8.01
CA ASP A 251 -1.15 -1.11 -8.93
C ASP A 251 -1.00 -2.35 -9.80
N GLU A 252 -1.48 -3.49 -9.35
CA GLU A 252 -1.39 -4.74 -10.12
C GLU A 252 -2.48 -4.86 -11.18
N VAL A 253 -3.51 -4.02 -11.18
CA VAL A 253 -4.70 -4.14 -12.04
C VAL A 253 -4.96 -2.92 -12.91
N VAL A 254 -3.91 -2.17 -13.26
CA VAL A 254 -3.95 -0.94 -14.08
C VAL A 254 -2.83 -0.91 -15.12
N HIS A 255 -2.88 0.07 -16.02
CA HIS A 255 -1.80 0.39 -16.97
C HIS A 255 -1.35 -0.77 -17.85
N GLY A 256 -2.26 -1.55 -18.41
CA GLY A 256 -1.96 -2.67 -19.28
C GLY A 256 -1.46 -3.91 -18.54
N LYS A 257 -1.60 -3.95 -17.22
CA LYS A 257 -1.24 -5.11 -16.40
C LYS A 257 -2.34 -6.18 -16.34
N HIS A 258 -3.53 -5.90 -16.86
CA HIS A 258 -4.75 -6.72 -16.81
C HIS A 258 -5.33 -6.90 -15.40
N SER A 259 -6.62 -7.30 -15.31
CA SER A 259 -7.22 -7.68 -14.02
C SER A 259 -6.64 -8.99 -13.48
N MET A 260 -6.89 -9.30 -12.21
CA MET A 260 -6.43 -10.56 -11.60
C MET A 260 -7.01 -11.79 -12.29
N LEU A 261 -8.24 -11.70 -12.82
CA LEU A 261 -8.86 -12.76 -13.61
C LEU A 261 -8.24 -12.84 -15.00
N ASP A 262 -8.04 -11.71 -15.68
CA ASP A 262 -7.56 -11.70 -17.05
C ASP A 262 -6.07 -12.07 -17.18
N LYS A 263 -5.28 -11.90 -16.11
CA LYS A 263 -3.90 -12.42 -16.03
C LYS A 263 -3.82 -13.94 -16.12
N GLN A 264 -4.90 -14.67 -15.81
CA GLN A 264 -4.90 -16.13 -15.85
C GLN A 264 -4.91 -16.61 -17.30
N PRO A 265 -4.08 -17.61 -17.67
CA PRO A 265 -4.04 -18.15 -19.03
C PRO A 265 -5.22 -19.08 -19.32
N GLY A 266 -5.49 -19.29 -20.60
CA GLY A 266 -6.46 -20.26 -21.08
C GLY A 266 -7.86 -19.72 -21.30
N ASP A 267 -8.82 -20.64 -21.40
CA ASP A 267 -10.24 -20.33 -21.55
C ASP A 267 -10.85 -19.77 -20.26
N LEU A 268 -12.09 -19.32 -20.34
CA LEU A 268 -12.79 -18.68 -19.22
C LEU A 268 -12.85 -19.58 -17.98
N TRP A 269 -13.12 -20.87 -18.16
CA TRP A 269 -13.15 -21.82 -17.05
C TRP A 269 -11.80 -21.89 -16.32
N LYS A 270 -10.70 -21.97 -17.11
CA LYS A 270 -9.33 -22.01 -16.57
C LYS A 270 -8.96 -20.71 -15.84
N LYS A 271 -9.37 -19.57 -16.39
CA LYS A 271 -9.17 -18.27 -15.74
C LYS A 271 -9.80 -18.24 -14.34
N PHE A 272 -11.06 -18.63 -14.22
CA PHE A 272 -11.75 -18.68 -12.92
C PHE A 272 -11.17 -19.74 -11.98
N ALA A 273 -10.78 -20.91 -12.50
CA ALA A 273 -10.13 -21.94 -11.71
C ALA A 273 -8.78 -21.48 -11.16
N GLY A 274 -7.96 -20.83 -12.01
CA GLY A 274 -6.67 -20.25 -11.62
C GLY A 274 -6.82 -19.15 -10.56
N LEU A 275 -7.83 -18.29 -10.69
CA LEU A 275 -8.10 -17.23 -9.73
C LEU A 275 -8.47 -17.79 -8.35
N ARG A 276 -9.34 -18.81 -8.28
CA ARG A 276 -9.69 -19.48 -7.01
C ARG A 276 -8.47 -20.17 -6.38
N ALA A 277 -7.63 -20.82 -7.19
CA ALA A 277 -6.41 -21.46 -6.70
C ALA A 277 -5.43 -20.41 -6.12
N LEU A 278 -5.27 -19.27 -6.79
CA LEU A 278 -4.46 -18.15 -6.30
C LEU A 278 -4.95 -17.66 -4.93
N TYR A 279 -6.24 -17.41 -4.80
CA TYR A 279 -6.81 -16.91 -3.54
C TYR A 279 -6.69 -17.94 -2.40
N GLY A 280 -6.94 -19.22 -2.71
CA GLY A 280 -6.72 -20.30 -1.73
C GLY A 280 -5.28 -20.38 -1.25
N TYR A 281 -4.32 -20.29 -2.17
CA TYR A 281 -2.89 -20.27 -1.82
C TYR A 281 -2.53 -19.02 -0.99
N THR A 282 -3.02 -17.84 -1.39
CA THR A 282 -2.79 -16.59 -0.65
C THR A 282 -3.29 -16.69 0.79
N MET A 283 -4.48 -17.28 1.02
CA MET A 283 -5.03 -17.41 2.36
C MET A 283 -4.23 -18.35 3.26
N ALA A 284 -3.59 -19.37 2.67
CA ALA A 284 -2.76 -20.34 3.40
C ALA A 284 -1.30 -19.87 3.61
N HIS A 285 -0.81 -18.91 2.83
CA HIS A 285 0.56 -18.40 2.93
C HIS A 285 0.73 -17.52 4.19
N PRO A 286 1.87 -17.56 4.92
CA PRO A 286 2.13 -16.67 6.05
C PRO A 286 2.03 -15.19 5.69
N GLY A 287 1.57 -14.37 6.62
CA GLY A 287 1.38 -12.92 6.46
C GLY A 287 -0.08 -12.50 6.29
N LYS A 288 -0.37 -11.23 6.50
CA LYS A 288 -1.72 -10.65 6.37
C LYS A 288 -2.12 -10.53 4.89
N LYS A 289 -3.41 -10.46 4.59
CA LYS A 289 -3.95 -10.54 3.22
C LYS A 289 -4.48 -9.19 2.76
N LEU A 290 -4.20 -8.82 1.53
CA LEU A 290 -4.75 -7.63 0.88
C LEU A 290 -5.26 -8.00 -0.51
N LEU A 291 -6.55 -7.75 -0.76
CA LEU A 291 -7.18 -7.93 -2.06
C LEU A 291 -7.86 -6.64 -2.48
N PHE A 292 -7.50 -6.13 -3.66
CA PHE A 292 -8.13 -4.93 -4.21
C PHE A 292 -9.58 -5.18 -4.61
N MET A 293 -10.41 -4.15 -4.43
CA MET A 293 -11.85 -4.18 -4.75
C MET A 293 -12.14 -4.68 -6.15
N GLY A 294 -13.19 -5.48 -6.31
CA GLY A 294 -13.55 -6.14 -7.56
C GLY A 294 -12.85 -7.49 -7.76
N GLY A 295 -11.70 -7.70 -7.13
CA GLY A 295 -11.00 -8.99 -7.15
C GLY A 295 -11.85 -10.12 -6.56
N GLU A 296 -12.64 -9.82 -5.52
CA GLU A 296 -13.48 -10.78 -4.81
C GLU A 296 -14.60 -11.40 -5.66
N PHE A 297 -15.00 -10.75 -6.75
CA PHE A 297 -15.93 -11.33 -7.72
C PHE A 297 -15.32 -11.52 -9.12
N GLY A 298 -13.99 -11.36 -9.24
CA GLY A 298 -13.27 -11.57 -10.49
C GLY A 298 -13.60 -10.51 -11.55
N HIS A 299 -13.50 -9.22 -11.19
CA HIS A 299 -13.64 -8.12 -12.13
C HIS A 299 -12.79 -8.37 -13.38
N PHE A 300 -13.36 -8.23 -14.58
CA PHE A 300 -12.72 -8.73 -15.79
C PHE A 300 -11.75 -7.72 -16.41
N ILE A 301 -12.15 -6.43 -16.43
CA ILE A 301 -11.30 -5.35 -16.97
C ILE A 301 -10.38 -4.79 -15.89
N GLU A 302 -9.40 -4.00 -16.32
CA GLU A 302 -8.58 -3.20 -15.41
C GLU A 302 -9.42 -2.21 -14.62
N TRP A 303 -8.94 -1.85 -13.44
CA TRP A 303 -9.59 -0.83 -12.64
C TRP A 303 -9.59 0.52 -13.35
N LYS A 304 -10.75 1.16 -13.34
CA LYS A 304 -10.97 2.52 -13.81
C LYS A 304 -11.27 3.41 -12.62
N TYR A 305 -10.49 4.45 -12.46
CA TYR A 305 -10.66 5.39 -11.35
C TYR A 305 -11.86 6.33 -11.51
N ASP A 306 -12.34 6.50 -12.73
CA ASP A 306 -13.41 7.42 -13.16
C ASP A 306 -14.77 6.72 -13.36
N ASP A 307 -14.84 5.43 -13.04
CA ASP A 307 -16.05 4.63 -13.20
C ASP A 307 -16.28 3.73 -11.99
N GLN A 308 -17.51 3.21 -11.86
CA GLN A 308 -17.85 2.20 -10.86
C GLN A 308 -17.32 0.81 -11.28
N LEU A 309 -17.27 -0.11 -10.32
CA LEU A 309 -17.01 -1.52 -10.64
C LEU A 309 -18.14 -2.10 -11.48
N ASP A 310 -17.81 -3.05 -12.35
CA ASP A 310 -18.76 -3.75 -13.24
C ASP A 310 -19.66 -4.71 -12.46
N TRP A 311 -20.51 -4.17 -11.57
CA TRP A 311 -21.39 -4.96 -10.71
C TRP A 311 -22.34 -5.88 -11.47
N PHE A 312 -22.65 -5.56 -12.74
CA PHE A 312 -23.46 -6.41 -13.63
C PHE A 312 -22.82 -7.78 -13.88
N LEU A 313 -21.51 -7.93 -13.69
CA LEU A 313 -20.83 -9.23 -13.81
C LEU A 313 -21.39 -10.26 -12.83
N LEU A 314 -21.94 -9.83 -11.69
CA LEU A 314 -22.59 -10.72 -10.73
C LEU A 314 -23.87 -11.40 -11.28
N LEU A 315 -24.36 -10.98 -12.43
CA LEU A 315 -25.45 -11.66 -13.14
C LEU A 315 -24.98 -12.90 -13.93
N TYR A 316 -23.67 -13.06 -14.10
CA TYR A 316 -23.07 -14.19 -14.82
C TYR A 316 -22.51 -15.22 -13.84
N GLU A 317 -22.85 -16.50 -14.03
CA GLU A 317 -22.69 -17.60 -13.07
C GLU A 317 -21.30 -17.68 -12.39
N ASN A 318 -20.22 -17.48 -13.13
CA ASN A 318 -18.86 -17.66 -12.58
C ASN A 318 -18.46 -16.59 -11.55
N HIS A 319 -18.96 -15.38 -11.70
CA HIS A 319 -18.59 -14.24 -10.83
C HIS A 319 -19.16 -14.36 -9.41
N PRO A 320 -20.46 -14.65 -9.20
CA PRO A 320 -21.01 -14.98 -7.89
C PRO A 320 -20.30 -16.18 -7.23
N GLN A 321 -19.87 -17.18 -8.02
CA GLN A 321 -19.15 -18.34 -7.49
C GLN A 321 -17.77 -17.96 -6.94
N VAL A 322 -17.04 -17.03 -7.61
CA VAL A 322 -15.78 -16.49 -7.07
C VAL A 322 -16.04 -15.67 -5.81
N GLN A 323 -17.07 -14.82 -5.81
CA GLN A 323 -17.44 -14.06 -4.62
C GLN A 323 -17.76 -14.97 -3.43
N GLN A 324 -18.53 -16.03 -3.67
CA GLN A 324 -18.82 -17.03 -2.64
C GLN A 324 -17.55 -17.77 -2.18
N CYS A 325 -16.63 -18.05 -3.09
CA CYS A 325 -15.33 -18.66 -2.75
C CYS A 325 -14.51 -17.71 -1.85
N CYS A 326 -14.39 -16.44 -2.21
CA CYS A 326 -13.70 -15.43 -1.39
C CYS A 326 -14.35 -15.28 -0.01
N LYS A 327 -15.69 -15.21 0.04
CA LYS A 327 -16.42 -15.19 1.31
C LYS A 327 -16.06 -16.40 2.17
N ARG A 328 -16.07 -17.60 1.61
CA ARG A 328 -15.75 -18.82 2.36
C ARG A 328 -14.28 -18.88 2.81
N LEU A 329 -13.37 -18.42 1.99
CA LEU A 329 -11.95 -18.33 2.35
C LEU A 329 -11.75 -17.34 3.51
N ASN A 330 -12.42 -16.20 3.49
CA ASN A 330 -12.38 -15.22 4.59
C ASN A 330 -12.99 -15.79 5.88
N GLU A 331 -14.11 -16.52 5.79
CA GLU A 331 -14.69 -17.22 6.94
C GLU A 331 -13.72 -18.22 7.55
N ILE A 332 -13.08 -19.06 6.71
CA ILE A 332 -12.07 -20.02 7.15
C ILE A 332 -10.88 -19.31 7.80
N TYR A 333 -10.37 -18.27 7.18
CA TYR A 333 -9.25 -17.49 7.72
C TYR A 333 -9.58 -16.93 9.11
N ARG A 334 -10.75 -16.27 9.27
CA ARG A 334 -11.19 -15.67 10.53
C ARG A 334 -11.49 -16.68 11.64
N THR A 335 -11.95 -17.87 11.28
CA THR A 335 -12.35 -18.90 12.25
C THR A 335 -11.29 -19.95 12.53
N THR A 336 -10.13 -19.87 11.84
CA THR A 336 -9.03 -20.84 11.98
C THR A 336 -7.79 -20.13 12.53
N PRO A 337 -7.60 -20.06 13.86
CA PRO A 337 -6.48 -19.33 14.48
C PRO A 337 -5.10 -19.72 13.93
N ALA A 338 -4.92 -20.98 13.53
CA ALA A 338 -3.68 -21.46 12.93
C ALA A 338 -3.24 -20.70 11.66
N LEU A 339 -4.15 -19.98 10.98
CA LEU A 339 -3.84 -19.22 9.77
C LEU A 339 -3.37 -17.79 10.03
N TYR A 340 -3.53 -17.26 11.25
CA TYR A 340 -3.24 -15.85 11.52
C TYR A 340 -2.67 -15.53 12.90
N GLN A 341 -2.75 -16.46 13.87
CA GLN A 341 -2.39 -16.16 15.26
C GLN A 341 -0.88 -16.08 15.45
N ILE A 342 -0.13 -16.94 14.75
CA ILE A 342 1.33 -16.96 14.73
C ILE A 342 1.75 -17.02 13.26
N ASP A 343 1.63 -15.91 12.54
CA ASP A 343 2.00 -15.78 11.14
C ASP A 343 3.24 -14.88 10.92
N ASP A 344 3.95 -14.58 12.00
CA ASP A 344 5.16 -13.78 12.09
C ASP A 344 6.41 -14.58 12.51
N SER A 345 6.26 -15.89 12.71
CA SER A 345 7.38 -16.78 13.07
C SER A 345 7.21 -18.21 12.53
N TRP A 346 8.32 -18.95 12.47
CA TRP A 346 8.33 -20.37 12.08
C TRP A 346 7.55 -21.28 13.05
N ASP A 347 7.27 -20.82 14.26
CA ASP A 347 6.51 -21.62 15.23
C ASP A 347 5.06 -21.85 14.80
N GLY A 348 4.52 -20.94 13.96
CA GLY A 348 3.16 -21.02 13.44
C GLY A 348 3.02 -21.61 12.04
N PHE A 349 4.13 -21.94 11.37
CA PHE A 349 4.13 -22.43 9.99
C PHE A 349 5.12 -23.58 9.80
N GLN A 350 4.60 -24.77 9.50
CA GLN A 350 5.36 -26.00 9.27
C GLN A 350 5.05 -26.62 7.90
#